data_4994fd02872829621e8b154cd18414fc
#
_entry.id   4994fd02872829621e8b154cd18414fc
#
_cell.length_a   1.000
_cell.length_b   1.000
_cell.length_c   1.000
_cell.angle_alpha   90.00
_cell.angle_beta   90.00
_cell.angle_gamma   90.00
#
_symmetry.space_group_name_H-M   'P 1'
#
loop_
_entity.id
_entity.type
_entity.pdbx_description
1 polymer ?
#
loop_
_entity_poly.entity_id
_entity_poly.type
_entity_poly.pdbx_seq_one_letter_code
_entity_poly.pdbx_strand_id
1 'polypeptide(L)'
;TGKTQITKLVTRYLEHANIPYLLATPTNKACGVLSQTTQRDTITLHKLLSLKPTINILELDFKDLKFSSNSFSSGIPSDGVLIVDECSMINKELFKFIIDKCEHQNSRILFLGDSLQLYPVKEATLSQPFLQGHQVVLTKIFRQKGDNPILDVLSELRTHCMRKFKVIKSESGNLSIYDN
;
A
#
# COMPACT_ATOMS: atom_id res chain seq x y z
N THR A 1 -2.66 9.85 8.52
CA THR A 1 -1.48 9.22 9.12
C THR A 1 -0.24 9.72 8.37
N GLY A 2 0.88 9.96 8.90
CA GLY A 2 2.07 10.54 8.27
C GLY A 2 2.85 9.63 7.29
N LYS A 3 2.27 8.56 6.71
CA LYS A 3 2.96 7.61 5.80
C LYS A 3 3.83 8.31 4.76
N THR A 4 3.25 9.22 3.99
CA THR A 4 3.97 9.93 2.91
C THR A 4 5.15 10.78 3.44
N GLN A 5 5.03 11.35 4.64
CA GLN A 5 6.14 12.08 5.26
C GLN A 5 7.26 11.13 5.68
N ILE A 6 6.90 9.97 6.23
CA ILE A 6 7.88 8.90 6.52
C ILE A 6 8.60 8.48 5.25
N THR A 7 7.85 8.25 4.15
CA THR A 7 8.48 7.91 2.86
C THR A 7 9.50 8.95 2.43
N LYS A 8 9.18 10.26 2.53
CA LYS A 8 10.12 11.35 2.21
C LYS A 8 11.36 11.35 3.10
N LEU A 9 11.19 11.10 4.41
CA LEU A 9 12.31 11.04 5.34
C LEU A 9 13.22 9.85 5.06
N VAL A 10 12.62 8.68 4.84
CA VAL A 10 13.37 7.45 4.53
C VAL A 10 14.13 7.61 3.22
N THR A 11 13.51 8.12 2.16
CA THR A 11 14.22 8.31 0.87
C THR A 11 15.38 9.29 0.99
N ARG A 12 15.20 10.42 1.72
CA ARG A 12 16.31 11.35 2.00
C ARG A 12 17.45 10.71 2.77
N TYR A 13 17.13 9.89 3.77
CA TYR A 13 18.13 9.16 4.53
C TYR A 13 18.92 8.19 3.64
N LEU A 14 18.23 7.42 2.80
CA LEU A 14 18.86 6.48 1.87
C LEU A 14 19.76 7.20 0.85
N GLU A 15 19.31 8.35 0.33
CA GLU A 15 20.11 9.20 -0.55
C GLU A 15 21.38 9.71 0.14
N HIS A 16 21.25 10.20 1.38
CA HIS A 16 22.41 10.67 2.16
C HIS A 16 23.39 9.55 2.50
N ALA A 17 22.87 8.34 2.74
CA ALA A 17 23.66 7.15 3.03
C ALA A 17 24.23 6.46 1.76
N ASN A 18 23.94 6.98 0.56
CA ASN A 18 24.26 6.36 -0.73
C ASN A 18 23.74 4.90 -0.86
N ILE A 19 22.58 4.61 -0.25
CA ILE A 19 21.92 3.32 -0.36
C ILE A 19 20.94 3.38 -1.54
N PRO A 20 21.07 2.53 -2.56
CA PRO A 20 20.17 2.52 -3.68
C PRO A 20 18.76 2.07 -3.24
N TYR A 21 17.73 2.72 -3.76
CA TYR A 21 16.37 2.38 -3.44
C TYR A 21 15.44 2.53 -4.63
N LEU A 22 14.25 1.93 -4.52
CA LEU A 22 13.17 2.05 -5.50
C LEU A 22 11.84 2.21 -4.80
N LEU A 23 10.99 3.12 -5.32
CA LEU A 23 9.62 3.30 -4.87
C LEU A 23 8.67 2.51 -5.77
N ALA A 24 7.80 1.71 -5.17
CA ALA A 24 6.81 0.94 -5.90
C ALA A 24 5.42 1.00 -5.25
N THR A 25 4.38 0.79 -6.06
CA THR A 25 2.99 0.74 -5.61
C THR A 25 2.20 -0.32 -6.38
N PRO A 26 1.10 -0.85 -5.84
CA PRO A 26 0.26 -1.82 -6.54
C PRO A 26 -0.46 -1.25 -7.76
N THR A 27 -0.79 0.06 -7.77
CA THR A 27 -1.65 0.67 -8.79
C THR A 27 -1.01 1.90 -9.45
N ASN A 28 -1.40 2.18 -10.71
CA ASN A 28 -0.96 3.37 -11.43
C ASN A 28 -1.38 4.68 -10.75
N LYS A 29 -2.58 4.72 -10.15
CA LYS A 29 -3.07 5.90 -9.42
C LYS A 29 -2.19 6.21 -8.20
N ALA A 30 -1.89 5.20 -7.39
CA ALA A 30 -1.01 5.36 -6.24
C ALA A 30 0.42 5.75 -6.68
N CYS A 31 0.91 5.18 -7.79
CA CYS A 31 2.19 5.51 -8.39
C CYS A 31 2.30 7.01 -8.72
N GLY A 32 1.32 7.57 -9.42
CA GLY A 32 1.28 9.00 -9.73
C GLY A 32 1.25 9.89 -8.49
N VAL A 33 0.43 9.55 -7.49
CA VAL A 33 0.33 10.29 -6.23
C VAL A 33 1.65 10.25 -5.45
N LEU A 34 2.26 9.08 -5.35
CA LEU A 34 3.52 8.90 -4.63
C LEU A 34 4.67 9.65 -5.31
N SER A 35 4.78 9.55 -6.65
CA SER A 35 5.78 10.28 -7.43
C SER A 35 5.64 11.79 -7.28
N GLN A 36 4.44 12.34 -7.45
CA GLN A 36 4.18 13.78 -7.26
C GLN A 36 4.52 14.23 -5.84
N THR A 37 4.17 13.44 -4.83
CA THR A 37 4.35 13.85 -3.44
C THR A 37 5.80 13.75 -3.00
N THR A 38 6.52 12.71 -3.43
CA THR A 38 7.92 12.50 -3.05
C THR A 38 8.89 13.25 -3.96
N GLN A 39 8.46 13.66 -5.15
CA GLN A 39 9.30 14.20 -6.23
C GLN A 39 10.38 13.19 -6.66
N ARG A 40 10.00 11.90 -6.72
CA ARG A 40 10.88 10.79 -7.08
C ARG A 40 10.16 9.82 -8.01
N ASP A 41 10.93 9.16 -8.84
CA ASP A 41 10.39 8.14 -9.74
C ASP A 41 9.79 6.98 -8.95
N THR A 42 8.62 6.58 -9.38
CA THR A 42 7.86 5.48 -8.77
C THR A 42 7.39 4.55 -9.88
N ILE A 43 7.41 3.25 -9.61
CA ILE A 43 6.99 2.23 -10.57
C ILE A 43 5.84 1.39 -9.99
N THR A 44 5.00 0.80 -10.84
CA THR A 44 4.03 -0.18 -10.36
C THR A 44 4.68 -1.53 -10.13
N LEU A 45 4.21 -2.28 -9.12
CA LEU A 45 4.72 -3.62 -8.82
C LEU A 45 4.64 -4.57 -10.01
N HIS A 46 3.54 -4.54 -10.77
CA HIS A 46 3.39 -5.37 -11.97
C HIS A 46 4.45 -5.07 -13.04
N LYS A 47 4.73 -3.78 -13.27
CA LYS A 47 5.78 -3.37 -14.21
C LYS A 47 7.18 -3.74 -13.68
N LEU A 48 7.44 -3.49 -12.40
CA LEU A 48 8.71 -3.81 -11.74
C LEU A 48 9.04 -5.31 -11.83
N LEU A 49 8.05 -6.15 -11.57
CA LEU A 49 8.20 -7.61 -11.57
C LEU A 49 8.05 -8.22 -12.98
N SER A 50 7.85 -7.38 -14.01
CA SER A 50 7.59 -7.82 -15.39
C SER A 50 6.45 -8.83 -15.49
N LEU A 51 5.42 -8.67 -14.64
CA LEU A 51 4.27 -9.57 -14.62
C LEU A 51 3.39 -9.31 -15.84
N LYS A 52 3.19 -10.35 -16.63
CA LYS A 52 2.23 -10.34 -17.75
C LYS A 52 1.04 -11.22 -17.39
N PRO A 53 -0.19 -10.79 -17.71
CA PRO A 53 -1.35 -11.66 -17.56
C PRO A 53 -1.20 -12.86 -18.49
N THR A 54 -1.22 -14.06 -17.96
CA THR A 54 -1.28 -15.29 -18.76
C THR A 54 -2.75 -15.50 -19.13
N ILE A 55 -3.10 -15.17 -20.36
CA ILE A 55 -4.43 -15.42 -20.91
C ILE A 55 -4.42 -16.83 -21.47
N ASN A 56 -5.15 -17.73 -20.83
CA ASN A 56 -5.41 -19.05 -21.40
C ASN A 56 -6.53 -18.90 -22.45
N ILE A 57 -6.16 -18.85 -23.73
CA ILE A 57 -7.09 -18.58 -24.84
C ILE A 57 -8.16 -19.65 -24.96
N LEU A 58 -7.94 -20.83 -24.38
CA LEU A 58 -8.89 -21.96 -24.40
C LEU A 58 -9.95 -21.90 -23.31
N GLU A 59 -9.74 -21.11 -22.28
CA GLU A 59 -10.70 -20.87 -21.19
C GLU A 59 -10.95 -19.37 -21.12
N LEU A 60 -12.00 -18.90 -21.78
CA LEU A 60 -12.46 -17.49 -21.76
C LEU A 60 -12.99 -17.05 -20.38
N ASP A 61 -12.45 -17.59 -19.31
CA ASP A 61 -12.82 -17.23 -17.96
C ASP A 61 -11.84 -16.20 -17.41
N PHE A 62 -12.21 -14.90 -17.55
CA PHE A 62 -11.46 -13.75 -17.01
C PHE A 62 -11.32 -13.78 -15.49
N LYS A 63 -11.83 -14.82 -14.83
CA LYS A 63 -11.82 -14.95 -13.35
C LYS A 63 -10.49 -15.44 -12.79
N ASP A 64 -9.66 -16.11 -13.58
CA ASP A 64 -8.40 -16.72 -13.14
C ASP A 64 -7.19 -16.26 -13.96
N LEU A 65 -6.96 -14.94 -13.96
CA LEU A 65 -5.72 -14.37 -14.49
C LEU A 65 -4.55 -14.80 -13.59
N LYS A 66 -3.75 -15.73 -14.06
CA LYS A 66 -2.45 -16.07 -13.48
C LYS A 66 -1.38 -15.14 -14.06
N PHE A 67 -0.45 -14.71 -13.24
CA PHE A 67 0.67 -13.89 -13.68
C PHE A 67 1.93 -14.75 -13.76
N SER A 68 2.69 -14.59 -14.84
CA SER A 68 4.03 -15.17 -14.94
C SER A 68 5.07 -14.06 -15.05
N SER A 69 6.19 -14.20 -14.36
CA SER A 69 7.31 -13.29 -14.50
C SER A 69 8.26 -13.81 -15.58
N ASN A 70 8.36 -13.08 -16.69
CA ASN A 70 9.35 -13.36 -17.71
C ASN A 70 10.60 -12.49 -17.45
N SER A 71 11.72 -13.16 -17.24
CA SER A 71 13.09 -12.63 -17.15
C SER A 71 13.59 -12.13 -15.78
N PHE A 72 14.87 -12.37 -15.56
CA PHE A 72 15.64 -12.11 -14.34
C PHE A 72 16.03 -10.64 -14.11
N SER A 73 15.76 -9.74 -15.03
CA SER A 73 16.03 -8.31 -14.84
C SER A 73 14.95 -7.65 -14.02
N SER A 74 14.99 -7.83 -12.71
CA SER A 74 14.20 -6.99 -11.81
C SER A 74 14.86 -5.62 -11.75
N GLY A 75 14.10 -4.54 -11.92
CA GLY A 75 14.59 -3.19 -11.65
C GLY A 75 14.83 -2.92 -10.14
N ILE A 76 14.80 -3.96 -9.32
CA ILE A 76 15.10 -3.89 -7.88
C ILE A 76 16.60 -3.71 -7.72
N PRO A 77 17.05 -2.67 -6.99
CA PRO A 77 18.49 -2.41 -6.83
C PRO A 77 19.13 -3.51 -5.98
N SER A 78 20.32 -4.00 -6.38
CA SER A 78 21.09 -4.94 -5.56
C SER A 78 21.61 -4.25 -4.30
N ASP A 79 21.60 -4.97 -3.17
CA ASP A 79 22.00 -4.48 -1.85
C ASP A 79 21.28 -3.19 -1.43
N GLY A 80 20.09 -2.96 -1.97
CA GLY A 80 19.31 -1.74 -1.80
C GLY A 80 18.06 -1.90 -0.96
N VAL A 81 17.11 -0.99 -1.17
CA VAL A 81 15.80 -1.00 -0.49
C VAL A 81 14.66 -0.85 -1.50
N LEU A 82 13.74 -1.80 -1.51
CA LEU A 82 12.45 -1.66 -2.17
C LEU A 82 11.45 -1.08 -1.18
N ILE A 83 10.89 0.10 -1.48
CA ILE A 83 9.85 0.74 -0.68
C ILE A 83 8.52 0.56 -1.40
N VAL A 84 7.58 -0.13 -0.78
CA VAL A 84 6.27 -0.43 -1.35
C VAL A 84 5.18 0.30 -0.56
N ASP A 85 4.52 1.28 -1.18
CA ASP A 85 3.36 1.96 -0.58
C ASP A 85 2.05 1.29 -0.99
N GLU A 86 0.98 1.51 -0.22
CA GLU A 86 -0.35 0.91 -0.35
C GLU A 86 -0.32 -0.64 -0.32
N CYS A 87 0.49 -1.21 0.58
CA CYS A 87 0.69 -2.67 0.65
C CYS A 87 -0.56 -3.47 1.08
N SER A 88 -1.63 -2.81 1.54
CA SER A 88 -2.92 -3.47 1.85
C SER A 88 -3.54 -4.20 0.65
N MET A 89 -3.17 -3.82 -0.57
CA MET A 89 -3.69 -4.39 -1.81
C MET A 89 -2.86 -5.58 -2.34
N ILE A 90 -1.77 -5.94 -1.66
CA ILE A 90 -0.86 -7.02 -2.09
C ILE A 90 -1.45 -8.37 -1.69
N ASN A 91 -1.82 -9.19 -2.68
CA ASN A 91 -2.24 -10.57 -2.47
C ASN A 91 -1.05 -11.49 -2.20
N LYS A 92 -1.33 -12.72 -1.77
CA LYS A 92 -0.30 -13.72 -1.41
C LYS A 92 0.66 -14.04 -2.55
N GLU A 93 0.14 -14.14 -3.77
CA GLU A 93 0.95 -14.45 -4.95
C GLU A 93 1.94 -13.30 -5.26
N LEU A 94 1.43 -12.06 -5.32
CA LEU A 94 2.26 -10.88 -5.56
C LEU A 94 3.29 -10.68 -4.43
N PHE A 95 2.91 -10.93 -3.18
CA PHE A 95 3.83 -10.88 -2.05
C PHE A 95 4.99 -11.85 -2.22
N LYS A 96 4.70 -13.11 -2.59
CA LYS A 96 5.74 -14.12 -2.85
C LYS A 96 6.69 -13.68 -3.95
N PHE A 97 6.18 -13.16 -5.08
CA PHE A 97 7.04 -12.63 -6.15
C PHE A 97 7.95 -11.49 -5.70
N ILE A 98 7.44 -10.60 -4.83
CA ILE A 98 8.25 -9.50 -4.27
C ILE A 98 9.38 -10.05 -3.42
N ILE A 99 9.08 -10.97 -2.50
CA ILE A 99 10.07 -11.57 -1.60
C ILE A 99 11.14 -12.29 -2.41
N ASP A 100 10.75 -13.21 -3.30
CA ASP A 100 11.68 -14.00 -4.12
C ASP A 100 12.64 -13.08 -4.92
N LYS A 101 12.12 -12.01 -5.52
CA LYS A 101 12.93 -11.07 -6.29
C LYS A 101 13.88 -10.23 -5.43
N CYS A 102 13.43 -9.80 -4.25
CA CYS A 102 14.28 -9.03 -3.33
C CYS A 102 15.39 -9.90 -2.73
N GLU A 103 15.10 -11.15 -2.39
CA GLU A 103 16.11 -12.12 -1.93
C GLU A 103 17.20 -12.35 -2.97
N HIS A 104 16.83 -12.53 -4.24
CA HIS A 104 17.79 -12.66 -5.34
C HIS A 104 18.70 -11.45 -5.52
N GLN A 105 18.23 -10.25 -5.13
CA GLN A 105 18.99 -9.01 -5.22
C GLN A 105 19.69 -8.64 -3.89
N ASN A 106 19.56 -9.45 -2.85
CA ASN A 106 19.99 -9.12 -1.49
C ASN A 106 19.43 -7.78 -0.99
N SER A 107 18.20 -7.45 -1.41
CA SER A 107 17.54 -6.17 -1.11
C SER A 107 16.62 -6.28 0.08
N ARG A 108 16.54 -5.23 0.87
CA ARG A 108 15.58 -5.07 1.97
C ARG A 108 14.26 -4.53 1.45
N ILE A 109 13.18 -4.79 2.19
CA ILE A 109 11.86 -4.32 1.82
C ILE A 109 11.26 -3.50 2.96
N LEU A 110 10.69 -2.34 2.60
CA LEU A 110 9.87 -1.52 3.50
C LEU A 110 8.45 -1.45 2.94
N PHE A 111 7.51 -2.06 3.63
CA PHE A 111 6.10 -1.97 3.30
C PHE A 111 5.42 -0.84 4.06
N LEU A 112 4.62 -0.04 3.36
CA LEU A 112 3.80 1.03 3.91
C LEU A 112 2.35 0.78 3.52
N GLY A 113 1.43 0.86 4.48
CA GLY A 113 0.03 0.58 4.23
C GLY A 113 -0.87 0.96 5.39
N ASP A 114 -2.12 0.62 5.27
CA ASP A 114 -3.14 0.77 6.32
C ASP A 114 -3.93 -0.55 6.40
N SER A 115 -3.80 -1.26 7.51
CA SER A 115 -4.45 -2.57 7.72
C SER A 115 -5.98 -2.49 7.79
N LEU A 116 -6.54 -1.28 7.93
CA LEU A 116 -7.97 -1.03 7.94
C LEU A 116 -8.53 -0.60 6.57
N GLN A 117 -7.69 -0.59 5.54
CA GLN A 117 -8.16 -0.44 4.16
C GLN A 117 -8.64 -1.77 3.58
N LEU A 118 -9.12 -1.71 2.32
CA LEU A 118 -9.63 -2.89 1.63
C LEU A 118 -8.59 -4.01 1.55
N TYR A 119 -9.05 -5.24 1.75
CA TYR A 119 -8.26 -6.44 1.56
C TYR A 119 -7.83 -6.61 0.10
N PRO A 120 -6.80 -7.43 -0.16
CA PRO A 120 -6.41 -7.77 -1.52
C PRO A 120 -7.59 -8.37 -2.31
N VAL A 121 -7.61 -8.11 -3.61
CA VAL A 121 -8.67 -8.66 -4.49
C VAL A 121 -8.69 -10.17 -4.40
N LYS A 122 -9.88 -10.76 -4.24
CA LYS A 122 -10.13 -12.20 -4.07
C LYS A 122 -9.59 -12.81 -2.76
N GLU A 123 -9.16 -12.01 -1.79
CA GLU A 123 -8.76 -12.49 -0.46
C GLU A 123 -9.67 -11.89 0.62
N ALA A 124 -10.04 -12.70 1.61
CA ALA A 124 -10.84 -12.29 2.77
C ALA A 124 -9.98 -12.04 4.02
N THR A 125 -8.66 -11.95 3.85
CA THR A 125 -7.69 -11.82 4.93
C THR A 125 -6.79 -10.60 4.71
N LEU A 126 -6.16 -10.13 5.78
CA LEU A 126 -5.15 -9.08 5.70
C LEU A 126 -4.02 -9.47 4.74
N SER A 127 -3.51 -8.47 4.03
CA SER A 127 -2.32 -8.60 3.18
C SER A 127 -1.13 -9.12 3.99
N GLN A 128 -0.33 -10.00 3.40
CA GLN A 128 0.83 -10.65 4.04
C GLN A 128 1.84 -9.69 4.68
N PRO A 129 2.15 -8.51 4.13
CA PRO A 129 3.01 -7.52 4.79
C PRO A 129 2.60 -7.15 6.22
N PHE A 130 1.31 -7.24 6.56
CA PHE A 130 0.83 -6.96 7.91
C PHE A 130 0.93 -8.14 8.88
N LEU A 131 1.26 -9.32 8.37
CA LEU A 131 1.35 -10.55 9.16
C LEU A 131 2.80 -10.97 9.41
N GLN A 132 3.76 -10.35 8.75
CA GLN A 132 5.17 -10.74 8.76
C GLN A 132 6.08 -9.54 9.00
N GLY A 133 7.26 -9.80 9.56
CA GLY A 133 8.31 -8.80 9.76
C GLY A 133 8.10 -7.88 10.97
N HIS A 134 9.00 -6.92 11.11
CA HIS A 134 8.91 -5.89 12.15
C HIS A 134 7.90 -4.81 11.76
N GLN A 135 7.02 -4.46 12.67
CA GLN A 135 5.95 -3.49 12.43
C GLN A 135 6.10 -2.24 13.29
N VAL A 136 5.88 -1.09 12.68
CA VAL A 136 5.75 0.20 13.35
C VAL A 136 4.40 0.81 13.01
N VAL A 137 3.61 1.12 14.02
CA VAL A 137 2.27 1.68 13.84
C VAL A 137 2.28 3.18 14.11
N LEU A 138 1.81 3.97 13.14
CA LEU A 138 1.62 5.40 13.28
C LEU A 138 0.25 5.68 13.89
N THR A 139 0.22 6.15 15.12
CA THR A 139 -1.02 6.38 15.88
C THR A 139 -1.57 7.80 15.74
N LYS A 140 -0.71 8.79 15.49
CA LYS A 140 -1.12 10.20 15.45
C LYS A 140 -1.62 10.63 14.07
N ILE A 141 -2.79 11.28 14.04
CA ILE A 141 -3.40 11.82 12.82
C ILE A 141 -3.03 13.29 12.68
N PHE A 142 -2.41 13.68 11.53
CA PHE A 142 -1.97 15.06 11.27
C PHE A 142 -2.72 15.76 10.12
N ARG A 143 -3.59 15.05 9.40
CA ARG A 143 -4.24 15.58 8.18
C ARG A 143 -5.40 16.54 8.46
N GLN A 144 -5.94 16.53 9.65
CA GLN A 144 -7.09 17.37 10.02
C GLN A 144 -6.80 18.10 11.32
N LYS A 145 -7.34 19.31 11.45
CA LYS A 145 -7.28 20.07 12.71
C LYS A 145 -8.14 19.36 13.76
N GLY A 146 -7.68 19.38 15.03
CA GLY A 146 -8.20 18.57 16.12
C GLY A 146 -9.70 18.75 16.48
N ASP A 147 -10.34 19.81 15.99
CA ASP A 147 -11.74 20.15 16.33
C ASP A 147 -12.75 19.70 15.26
N ASN A 148 -12.38 18.77 14.38
CA ASN A 148 -13.31 18.27 13.38
C ASN A 148 -14.09 17.06 13.90
N PRO A 149 -15.43 17.15 14.09
CA PRO A 149 -16.26 16.07 14.64
C PRO A 149 -16.20 14.76 13.86
N ILE A 150 -15.82 14.83 12.58
CA ILE A 150 -15.65 13.63 11.74
C ILE A 150 -14.48 12.74 12.23
N LEU A 151 -13.50 13.31 12.98
CA LEU A 151 -12.39 12.53 13.51
C LEU A 151 -12.82 11.53 14.57
N ASP A 152 -13.81 11.92 15.41
CA ASP A 152 -14.34 11.04 16.45
C ASP A 152 -15.08 9.86 15.81
N VAL A 153 -15.90 10.13 14.79
CA VAL A 153 -16.59 9.09 14.02
C VAL A 153 -15.60 8.15 13.32
N LEU A 154 -14.60 8.72 12.66
CA LEU A 154 -13.58 7.92 11.97
C LEU A 154 -12.72 7.11 12.96
N SER A 155 -12.48 7.64 14.15
CA SER A 155 -11.76 6.92 15.21
C SER A 155 -12.61 5.76 15.75
N GLU A 156 -13.88 5.99 15.99
CA GLU A 156 -14.82 4.93 16.41
C GLU A 156 -14.96 3.84 15.34
N LEU A 157 -15.09 4.22 14.05
CA LEU A 157 -15.11 3.27 12.93
C LEU A 157 -13.82 2.44 12.82
N ARG A 158 -12.68 3.01 13.21
CA ARG A 158 -11.38 2.31 13.19
C ARG A 158 -11.20 1.34 14.34
N THR A 159 -11.73 1.67 15.50
CA THR A 159 -11.50 0.89 16.74
C THR A 159 -12.63 -0.11 17.03
N HIS A 160 -13.83 0.21 16.58
CA HIS A 160 -15.01 -0.61 16.80
C HIS A 160 -15.74 -0.76 15.46
N CYS A 161 -16.04 -2.00 15.06
CA CYS A 161 -17.00 -2.27 14.00
C CYS A 161 -18.36 -1.73 14.47
N MET A 162 -18.69 -0.49 14.12
CA MET A 162 -19.94 0.12 14.48
C MET A 162 -21.10 -0.67 13.87
N ARG A 163 -21.95 -1.24 14.72
CA ARG A 163 -23.20 -1.88 14.29
C ARG A 163 -24.35 -0.88 14.19
N LYS A 164 -24.17 0.36 14.65
CA LYS A 164 -25.17 1.44 14.60
C LYS A 164 -24.47 2.77 14.35
N PHE A 165 -24.93 3.52 13.38
CA PHE A 165 -24.46 4.87 13.11
C PHE A 165 -25.20 5.86 14.00
N LYS A 166 -24.49 6.79 14.65
CA LYS A 166 -25.08 7.94 15.31
C LYS A 166 -25.18 9.10 14.33
N VAL A 167 -26.29 9.80 14.35
CA VAL A 167 -26.42 11.08 13.62
C VAL A 167 -25.59 12.13 14.32
N ILE A 168 -24.57 12.66 13.65
CA ILE A 168 -23.78 13.78 14.14
C ILE A 168 -24.24 15.02 13.39
N LYS A 169 -24.86 15.96 14.12
CA LYS A 169 -25.20 17.28 13.60
C LYS A 169 -24.07 18.24 13.95
N SER A 170 -23.48 18.84 12.96
CA SER A 170 -22.51 19.93 13.12
C SER A 170 -23.13 21.23 12.67
N GLU A 171 -22.97 22.31 13.41
CA GLU A 171 -23.45 23.65 13.06
C GLU A 171 -22.78 24.20 11.78
N SER A 172 -21.64 23.66 11.39
CA SER A 172 -20.84 24.10 10.23
C SER A 172 -21.01 23.23 8.97
N GLY A 173 -21.96 22.33 8.92
CA GLY A 173 -22.33 21.66 7.67
C GLY A 173 -22.20 20.15 7.66
N ASN A 174 -22.85 19.55 6.97
CA ASN A 174 -22.89 18.61 5.87
C ASN A 174 -22.48 17.16 6.13
N LEU A 175 -22.38 16.63 7.35
CA LEU A 175 -22.33 15.19 7.55
C LEU A 175 -23.66 14.71 8.13
N SER A 176 -24.49 14.09 7.30
CA SER A 176 -25.68 13.37 7.74
C SER A 176 -25.43 11.88 7.54
N ILE A 177 -25.37 11.13 8.63
CA ILE A 177 -25.33 9.67 8.58
C ILE A 177 -26.74 9.21 8.96
N TYR A 178 -27.42 8.56 8.05
CA TYR A 178 -28.77 8.06 8.24
C TYR A 178 -28.70 6.60 8.69
N ASP A 179 -29.48 6.29 9.72
CA ASP A 179 -29.80 4.93 10.15
C ASP A 179 -31.04 4.48 9.36
N ASN A 180 -30.97 3.38 8.63
CA ASN A 180 -32.11 2.71 8.01
C ASN A 180 -32.58 1.58 8.89
#